data_3ab9c1537939644a371e6a20a346682e
#
_entry.id   3ab9c1537939644a371e6a20a346682e
#
_cell.length_a   1.000
_cell.length_b   1.000
_cell.length_c   1.000
_cell.angle_alpha   90.00
_cell.angle_beta   90.00
_cell.angle_gamma   90.00
#
_symmetry.space_group_name_H-M   'P 1'
#
loop_
_entity.id
_entity.type
_entity.pdbx_description
1 polymer ?
#
loop_
_entity_poly.entity_id
_entity_poly.type
_entity_poly.pdbx_seq_one_letter_code
_entity_poly.pdbx_strand_id
1 'polypeptide(L)'
;MEKTYLLHHGKTPMQEMQRLFASILQSLGLEDTQRILNSYPFTLSGGMLQRLMIAAALMCQPALLVADEATTAIDACNRIGLMRELKSFCSDGMSVLFVTHDLRSASVSDRILVMDCGQIVEQGTTEQILNAPKEDYTKYLLNACRLERREMS
;
A
#
# COMPACT_ATOMS: atom_id res chain seq x y z
N MET A 1 -15.05 8.06 10.43
CA MET A 1 -14.16 7.07 11.08
C MET A 1 -14.82 6.35 12.24
N GLU A 2 -15.28 7.04 13.27
CA GLU A 2 -15.98 6.48 14.42
C GLU A 2 -17.16 5.56 14.04
N LYS A 3 -18.07 6.04 13.18
CA LYS A 3 -19.24 5.26 12.74
C LYS A 3 -18.86 3.95 12.03
N THR A 4 -17.82 3.96 11.20
CA THR A 4 -17.36 2.79 10.46
C THR A 4 -16.73 1.75 11.41
N TYR A 5 -15.91 2.19 12.36
CA TYR A 5 -15.32 1.31 13.37
C TYR A 5 -16.37 0.66 14.26
N LEU A 6 -17.35 1.42 14.76
CA LEU A 6 -18.42 0.92 15.62
C LEU A 6 -19.34 -0.11 14.92
N LEU A 7 -19.48 -0.03 13.60
CA LEU A 7 -20.23 -1.02 12.82
C LEU A 7 -19.55 -2.40 12.82
N HIS A 8 -18.23 -2.45 12.89
CA HIS A 8 -17.46 -3.70 12.82
C HIS A 8 -17.06 -4.25 14.18
N HIS A 9 -16.88 -3.39 15.18
CA HIS A 9 -16.28 -3.79 16.48
C HIS A 9 -17.18 -3.52 17.71
N GLY A 10 -18.40 -3.01 17.50
CA GLY A 10 -19.34 -2.71 18.59
C GLY A 10 -18.93 -1.48 19.40
N LYS A 11 -19.39 -1.40 20.68
CA LYS A 11 -19.12 -0.25 21.55
C LYS A 11 -17.71 -0.32 22.12
N THR A 12 -16.74 0.25 21.43
CA THR A 12 -15.37 0.45 21.93
C THR A 12 -15.24 1.85 22.53
N PRO A 13 -14.58 2.02 23.70
CA PRO A 13 -14.32 3.34 24.26
C PRO A 13 -13.55 4.23 23.28
N MET A 14 -13.96 5.49 23.15
CA MET A 14 -13.34 6.46 22.23
C MET A 14 -11.83 6.57 22.42
N GLN A 15 -11.35 6.49 23.66
CA GLN A 15 -9.92 6.56 23.96
C GLN A 15 -9.13 5.37 23.41
N GLU A 16 -9.70 4.18 23.42
CA GLU A 16 -9.07 2.97 22.88
C GLU A 16 -9.00 3.03 21.35
N MET A 17 -10.07 3.46 20.70
CA MET A 17 -10.10 3.71 19.26
C MET A 17 -9.05 4.75 18.85
N GLN A 18 -8.91 5.84 19.60
CA GLN A 18 -7.90 6.88 19.30
C GLN A 18 -6.47 6.33 19.48
N ARG A 19 -6.22 5.50 20.50
CA ARG A 19 -4.90 4.88 20.71
C ARG A 19 -4.56 3.92 19.57
N LEU A 20 -5.50 3.07 19.17
CA LEU A 20 -5.31 2.15 18.04
C LEU A 20 -5.02 2.93 16.75
N PHE A 21 -5.79 3.97 16.46
CA PHE A 21 -5.57 4.78 15.27
C PHE A 21 -4.21 5.48 15.30
N ALA A 22 -3.80 6.02 16.44
CA ALA A 22 -2.49 6.63 16.61
C ALA A 22 -1.36 5.63 16.39
N SER A 23 -1.48 4.40 16.90
CA SER A 23 -0.48 3.35 16.68
C SER A 23 -0.36 2.95 15.20
N ILE A 24 -1.49 2.84 14.48
CA ILE A 24 -1.48 2.57 13.04
C ILE A 24 -0.83 3.73 12.26
N LEU A 25 -1.13 4.98 12.61
CA LEU A 25 -0.50 6.14 11.98
C LEU A 25 1.01 6.15 12.17
N GLN A 26 1.49 5.83 13.38
CA GLN A 26 2.91 5.74 13.68
C GLN A 26 3.59 4.63 12.87
N SER A 27 2.99 3.44 12.77
CA SER A 27 3.52 2.34 11.95
C SER A 27 3.51 2.65 10.46
N LEU A 28 2.69 3.60 10.00
CA LEU A 28 2.71 4.15 8.65
C LEU A 28 3.62 5.41 8.52
N GLY A 29 4.55 5.64 9.47
CA GLY A 29 5.50 6.75 9.41
C GLY A 29 4.91 8.14 9.63
N LEU A 30 3.75 8.25 10.27
CA LEU A 30 3.12 9.51 10.67
C LEU A 30 3.29 9.74 12.18
N GLU A 31 4.42 10.31 12.58
CA GLU A 31 4.81 10.44 14.00
C GLU A 31 3.96 11.46 14.76
N ASP A 32 3.68 12.63 14.17
CA ASP A 32 2.90 13.70 14.83
C ASP A 32 1.39 13.49 14.68
N THR A 33 0.91 12.38 15.26
CA THR A 33 -0.49 11.94 15.13
C THR A 33 -1.48 12.97 15.65
N GLN A 34 -1.17 13.65 16.76
CA GLN A 34 -2.04 14.66 17.36
C GLN A 34 -2.23 15.86 16.45
N ARG A 35 -1.17 16.36 15.85
CA ARG A 35 -1.23 17.44 14.87
C ARG A 35 -2.03 17.03 13.64
N ILE A 36 -1.76 15.84 13.10
CA ILE A 36 -2.43 15.32 11.90
C ILE A 36 -3.94 15.21 12.14
N LEU A 37 -4.36 14.65 13.27
CA LEU A 37 -5.77 14.50 13.63
C LEU A 37 -6.52 15.83 13.79
N ASN A 38 -5.81 16.89 14.17
CA ASN A 38 -6.37 18.25 14.33
C ASN A 38 -6.19 19.11 13.07
N SER A 39 -5.54 18.60 12.02
CA SER A 39 -5.31 19.33 10.78
C SER A 39 -6.49 19.20 9.82
N TYR A 40 -6.70 20.22 9.01
CA TYR A 40 -7.62 20.13 7.89
C TYR A 40 -6.95 19.37 6.72
N PRO A 41 -7.70 18.58 5.93
CA PRO A 41 -7.14 17.79 4.82
C PRO A 41 -6.29 18.61 3.84
N PHE A 42 -6.67 19.84 3.54
CA PHE A 42 -5.95 20.73 2.62
C PHE A 42 -4.62 21.26 3.17
N THR A 43 -4.33 21.07 4.47
CA THR A 43 -3.04 21.44 5.09
C THR A 43 -2.05 20.26 5.12
N LEU A 44 -2.49 19.07 4.74
CA LEU A 44 -1.68 17.86 4.70
C LEU A 44 -1.12 17.62 3.30
N SER A 45 0.08 17.03 3.19
CA SER A 45 0.61 16.61 1.91
C SER A 45 -0.21 15.44 1.33
N GLY A 46 -0.15 15.24 0.02
CA GLY A 46 -0.82 14.11 -0.64
C GLY A 46 -0.42 12.76 -0.04
N GLY A 47 0.88 12.56 0.24
CA GLY A 47 1.37 11.35 0.89
C GLY A 47 0.86 11.16 2.32
N MET A 48 0.69 12.24 3.11
CA MET A 48 0.08 12.17 4.44
C MET A 48 -1.40 11.79 4.35
N LEU A 49 -2.14 12.38 3.41
CA LEU A 49 -3.56 12.05 3.19
C LEU A 49 -3.71 10.58 2.80
N GLN A 50 -2.85 10.08 1.92
CA GLN A 50 -2.87 8.70 1.48
C GLN A 50 -2.61 7.71 2.62
N ARG A 51 -1.59 7.96 3.44
CA ARG A 51 -1.32 7.17 4.67
C ARG A 51 -2.48 7.24 5.66
N LEU A 52 -3.12 8.39 5.78
CA LEU A 52 -4.30 8.58 6.63
C LEU A 52 -5.50 7.75 6.14
N MET A 53 -5.72 7.67 4.84
CA MET A 53 -6.76 6.83 4.24
C MET A 53 -6.49 5.33 4.46
N ILE A 54 -5.23 4.90 4.30
CA ILE A 54 -4.80 3.54 4.60
C ILE A 54 -5.01 3.21 6.08
N ALA A 55 -4.61 4.11 6.99
CA ALA A 55 -4.84 3.94 8.42
C ALA A 55 -6.33 3.79 8.75
N ALA A 56 -7.19 4.58 8.10
CA ALA A 56 -8.63 4.48 8.28
C ALA A 56 -9.20 3.12 7.82
N ALA A 57 -8.67 2.56 6.73
CA ALA A 57 -9.05 1.22 6.27
C ALA A 57 -8.56 0.12 7.23
N LEU A 58 -7.32 0.22 7.72
CA LEU A 58 -6.73 -0.71 8.68
C LEU A 58 -7.45 -0.72 10.03
N MET A 59 -8.08 0.39 10.43
CA MET A 59 -8.92 0.44 11.64
C MET A 59 -10.05 -0.61 11.63
N CYS A 60 -10.53 -0.99 10.45
CA CYS A 60 -11.58 -2.01 10.34
C CYS A 60 -11.04 -3.44 10.48
N GLN A 61 -9.74 -3.64 10.69
CA GLN A 61 -9.07 -4.93 10.78
C GLN A 61 -9.50 -5.88 9.63
N PRO A 62 -9.36 -5.46 8.36
CA PRO A 62 -9.86 -6.23 7.24
C PRO A 62 -9.03 -7.50 7.04
N ALA A 63 -9.66 -8.60 6.64
CA ALA A 63 -8.95 -9.80 6.21
C ALA A 63 -8.20 -9.57 4.87
N LEU A 64 -8.71 -8.66 4.03
CA LEU A 64 -8.12 -8.25 2.77
C LEU A 64 -8.17 -6.74 2.60
N LEU A 65 -7.02 -6.11 2.39
CA LEU A 65 -6.90 -4.71 1.97
C LEU A 65 -6.63 -4.65 0.47
N VAL A 66 -7.50 -3.97 -0.27
CA VAL A 66 -7.28 -3.68 -1.70
C VAL A 66 -6.77 -2.25 -1.83
N ALA A 67 -5.57 -2.10 -2.37
CA ALA A 67 -4.90 -0.81 -2.57
C ALA A 67 -4.68 -0.58 -4.07
N ASP A 68 -5.59 0.19 -4.69
CA ASP A 68 -5.52 0.53 -6.10
C ASP A 68 -4.78 1.85 -6.26
N GLU A 69 -3.61 1.78 -6.92
CA GLU A 69 -2.68 2.89 -7.12
C GLU A 69 -2.40 3.74 -5.86
N ALA A 70 -2.45 3.10 -4.69
CA ALA A 70 -2.34 3.76 -3.39
C ALA A 70 -0.98 4.46 -3.13
N THR A 71 -0.12 4.59 -4.12
CA THR A 71 1.20 5.24 -4.00
C THR A 71 1.42 6.37 -5.01
N THR A 72 0.43 6.74 -5.81
CA THR A 72 0.57 7.77 -6.87
C THR A 72 0.94 9.16 -6.33
N ALA A 73 0.44 9.51 -5.14
CA ALA A 73 0.76 10.79 -4.48
C ALA A 73 2.04 10.75 -3.63
N ILE A 74 2.79 9.63 -3.65
CA ILE A 74 4.00 9.41 -2.85
C ILE A 74 5.20 9.39 -3.78
N ASP A 75 6.28 10.07 -3.40
CA ASP A 75 7.54 10.03 -4.15
C ASP A 75 8.14 8.61 -4.19
N ALA A 76 8.99 8.36 -5.20
CA ALA A 76 9.53 7.03 -5.49
C ALA A 76 10.29 6.40 -4.32
N CYS A 77 10.96 7.21 -3.49
CA CYS A 77 11.72 6.71 -2.33
C CYS A 77 10.78 6.24 -1.22
N ASN A 78 9.72 6.98 -0.96
CA ASN A 78 8.77 6.70 0.11
C ASN A 78 7.74 5.61 -0.27
N ARG A 79 7.55 5.33 -1.58
CA ARG A 79 6.66 4.28 -2.07
C ARG A 79 7.03 2.89 -1.55
N ILE A 80 8.29 2.51 -1.72
CA ILE A 80 8.81 1.22 -1.26
C ILE A 80 8.71 1.10 0.26
N GLY A 81 8.95 2.19 0.99
CA GLY A 81 8.76 2.26 2.44
C GLY A 81 7.32 1.91 2.83
N LEU A 82 6.35 2.59 2.24
CA LEU A 82 4.93 2.32 2.51
C LEU A 82 4.54 0.87 2.17
N MET A 83 5.06 0.32 1.08
CA MET A 83 4.78 -1.08 0.72
C MET A 83 5.32 -2.07 1.75
N ARG A 84 6.49 -1.82 2.32
CA ARG A 84 7.05 -2.63 3.41
C ARG A 84 6.25 -2.50 4.70
N GLU A 85 5.80 -1.29 5.01
CA GLU A 85 4.90 -1.03 6.14
C GLU A 85 3.59 -1.81 5.98
N LEU A 86 2.95 -1.76 4.80
CA LEU A 86 1.75 -2.55 4.51
C LEU A 86 1.99 -4.06 4.61
N LYS A 87 3.13 -4.53 4.12
CA LYS A 87 3.51 -5.94 4.22
C LYS A 87 3.66 -6.40 5.68
N SER A 88 4.08 -5.54 6.60
CA SER A 88 4.19 -5.92 8.02
C SER A 88 2.85 -6.27 8.63
N PHE A 89 1.74 -5.66 8.18
CA PHE A 89 0.40 -6.01 8.65
C PHE A 89 -0.07 -7.39 8.17
N CYS A 90 0.56 -7.96 7.11
CA CYS A 90 0.24 -9.31 6.66
C CYS A 90 0.64 -10.39 7.68
N SER A 91 1.59 -10.10 8.57
CA SER A 91 2.02 -11.02 9.64
C SER A 91 0.89 -11.33 10.62
N ASP A 92 -0.08 -10.44 10.73
CA ASP A 92 -1.24 -10.55 11.65
C ASP A 92 -2.46 -11.24 10.98
N GLY A 93 -2.24 -11.90 9.84
CA GLY A 93 -3.28 -12.65 9.12
C GLY A 93 -4.06 -11.85 8.09
N MET A 94 -3.73 -10.57 7.88
CA MET A 94 -4.29 -9.76 6.79
C MET A 94 -3.60 -10.07 5.46
N SER A 95 -4.35 -10.00 4.37
CA SER A 95 -3.79 -10.02 3.01
C SER A 95 -3.88 -8.63 2.38
N VAL A 96 -2.91 -8.30 1.52
CA VAL A 96 -2.92 -7.05 0.75
C VAL A 96 -2.91 -7.39 -0.74
N LEU A 97 -3.92 -6.89 -1.47
CA LEU A 97 -3.94 -6.88 -2.93
C LEU A 97 -3.55 -5.47 -3.39
N PHE A 98 -2.40 -5.34 -4.00
CA PHE A 98 -1.87 -4.06 -4.46
C PHE A 98 -1.92 -3.99 -5.98
N VAL A 99 -2.64 -3.00 -6.51
CA VAL A 99 -2.69 -2.71 -7.95
C VAL A 99 -1.75 -1.54 -8.24
N THR A 100 -0.80 -1.76 -9.14
CA THR A 100 0.20 -0.74 -9.51
C THR A 100 0.75 -0.98 -10.90
N HIS A 101 1.14 0.08 -11.58
CA HIS A 101 1.97 0.03 -12.80
C HIS A 101 3.48 0.12 -12.48
N ASP A 102 3.86 0.37 -11.22
CA ASP A 102 5.26 0.46 -10.80
C ASP A 102 5.81 -0.90 -10.35
N LEU A 103 6.63 -1.51 -11.20
CA LEU A 103 7.28 -2.79 -10.91
C LEU A 103 8.23 -2.76 -9.71
N ARG A 104 8.74 -1.59 -9.31
CA ARG A 104 9.57 -1.46 -8.10
C ARG A 104 8.70 -1.66 -6.86
N SER A 105 7.52 -1.07 -6.83
CA SER A 105 6.55 -1.30 -5.76
C SER A 105 6.11 -2.77 -5.73
N ALA A 106 5.86 -3.37 -6.89
CA ALA A 106 5.52 -4.79 -6.99
C ALA A 106 6.60 -5.73 -6.45
N SER A 107 7.90 -5.32 -6.49
CA SER A 107 9.01 -6.17 -6.01
C SER A 107 8.98 -6.48 -4.51
N VAL A 108 8.19 -5.76 -3.72
CA VAL A 108 8.03 -5.99 -2.27
C VAL A 108 7.00 -7.08 -1.97
N SER A 109 6.11 -7.40 -2.92
CA SER A 109 5.06 -8.41 -2.76
C SER A 109 5.62 -9.84 -2.75
N ASP A 110 4.83 -10.80 -2.29
CA ASP A 110 5.21 -12.22 -2.33
C ASP A 110 4.89 -12.85 -3.69
N ARG A 111 3.82 -12.39 -4.33
CA ARG A 111 3.35 -12.85 -5.63
C ARG A 111 2.99 -11.67 -6.52
N ILE A 112 3.16 -11.87 -7.81
CA ILE A 112 2.80 -10.89 -8.85
C ILE A 112 1.84 -11.57 -9.83
N LEU A 113 0.79 -10.83 -10.21
CA LEU A 113 -0.08 -11.12 -11.32
C LEU A 113 0.13 -10.02 -12.38
N VAL A 114 0.49 -10.41 -13.58
CA VAL A 114 0.62 -9.48 -14.72
C VAL A 114 -0.67 -9.51 -15.52
N MET A 115 -1.24 -8.35 -15.74
CA MET A 115 -2.48 -8.20 -16.51
C MET A 115 -2.22 -7.43 -17.80
N ASP A 116 -2.83 -7.90 -18.87
CA ASP A 116 -2.89 -7.21 -20.16
C ASP A 116 -4.31 -7.30 -20.72
N CYS A 117 -4.85 -6.21 -21.22
CA CYS A 117 -6.20 -6.12 -21.79
C CYS A 117 -7.30 -6.80 -20.95
N GLY A 118 -7.23 -6.68 -19.62
CA GLY A 118 -8.21 -7.25 -18.68
C GLY A 118 -8.04 -8.74 -18.39
N GLN A 119 -6.97 -9.37 -18.90
CA GLN A 119 -6.65 -10.79 -18.68
C GLN A 119 -5.36 -10.95 -17.88
N ILE A 120 -5.32 -11.95 -16.99
CA ILE A 120 -4.07 -12.34 -16.33
C ILE A 120 -3.26 -13.13 -17.34
N VAL A 121 -2.15 -12.55 -17.82
CA VAL A 121 -1.25 -13.17 -18.80
C VAL A 121 -0.16 -14.00 -18.11
N GLU A 122 0.31 -13.57 -16.94
CA GLU A 122 1.31 -14.31 -16.18
C GLU A 122 1.08 -14.13 -14.67
N GLN A 123 1.40 -15.18 -13.89
CA GLN A 123 1.38 -15.12 -12.43
C GLN A 123 2.45 -16.03 -11.82
N GLY A 124 3.01 -15.58 -10.70
CA GLY A 124 4.05 -16.34 -10.02
C GLY A 124 4.52 -15.71 -8.73
N THR A 125 5.56 -16.27 -8.12
CA THR A 125 6.28 -15.58 -7.06
C THR A 125 6.98 -14.35 -7.64
N THR A 126 7.23 -13.36 -6.80
CA THR A 126 7.95 -12.14 -7.23
C THR A 126 9.29 -12.49 -7.87
N GLU A 127 10.01 -13.46 -7.31
CA GLU A 127 11.29 -13.94 -7.87
C GLU A 127 11.14 -14.50 -9.28
N GLN A 128 10.11 -15.34 -9.51
CA GLN A 128 9.84 -15.95 -10.82
C GLN A 128 9.53 -14.88 -11.86
N ILE A 129 8.63 -13.94 -11.54
CA ILE A 129 8.21 -12.90 -12.49
C ILE A 129 9.35 -11.93 -12.81
N LEU A 130 10.13 -11.52 -11.81
CA LEU A 130 11.18 -10.51 -12.02
C LEU A 130 12.46 -11.09 -12.67
N ASN A 131 12.79 -12.36 -12.41
CA ASN A 131 14.06 -12.95 -12.86
C ASN A 131 13.91 -13.94 -14.01
N ALA A 132 12.77 -14.59 -14.16
CA ALA A 132 12.52 -15.61 -15.17
C ALA A 132 11.11 -15.49 -15.78
N PRO A 133 10.72 -14.32 -16.33
CA PRO A 133 9.41 -14.14 -16.95
C PRO A 133 9.28 -15.04 -18.19
N LYS A 134 8.11 -15.61 -18.39
CA LYS A 134 7.81 -16.49 -19.52
C LYS A 134 7.13 -15.74 -20.64
N GLU A 135 6.15 -14.90 -20.28
CA GLU A 135 5.33 -14.16 -21.24
C GLU A 135 6.08 -12.96 -21.84
N ASP A 136 5.91 -12.73 -23.14
CA ASP A 136 6.61 -11.67 -23.85
C ASP A 136 6.18 -10.28 -23.36
N TYR A 137 4.91 -10.11 -22.98
CA TYR A 137 4.43 -8.86 -22.39
C TYR A 137 5.13 -8.57 -21.06
N THR A 138 5.30 -9.56 -20.19
CA THR A 138 6.04 -9.41 -18.92
C THR A 138 7.50 -9.01 -19.17
N LYS A 139 8.15 -9.66 -20.14
CA LYS A 139 9.54 -9.31 -20.55
C LYS A 139 9.64 -7.88 -21.04
N TYR A 140 8.66 -7.45 -21.85
CA TYR A 140 8.58 -6.08 -22.35
C TYR A 140 8.46 -5.06 -21.20
N LEU A 141 7.53 -5.26 -20.24
CA LEU A 141 7.35 -4.40 -19.07
C LEU A 141 8.64 -4.27 -18.24
N LEU A 142 9.30 -5.40 -17.97
CA LEU A 142 10.54 -5.43 -17.21
C LEU A 142 11.68 -4.70 -17.90
N ASN A 143 11.78 -4.83 -19.23
CA ASN A 143 12.79 -4.14 -20.03
C ASN A 143 12.54 -2.62 -20.07
N ALA A 144 11.28 -2.20 -20.23
CA ALA A 144 10.92 -0.78 -20.19
C ALA A 144 11.35 -0.13 -18.86
N CYS A 145 11.06 -0.76 -17.73
CA CYS A 145 11.49 -0.27 -16.42
C CYS A 145 13.01 -0.25 -16.20
N ARG A 146 13.76 -1.12 -16.87
CA ARG A 146 15.24 -1.13 -16.81
C ARG A 146 15.85 0.01 -17.63
N LEU A 147 15.23 0.38 -18.75
CA LEU A 147 15.66 1.49 -19.59
C LEU A 147 15.49 2.83 -18.90
N GLU A 148 14.33 3.07 -18.27
CA GLU A 148 14.09 4.28 -17.48
C GLU A 148 15.14 4.48 -16.38
N ARG A 149 15.65 3.39 -15.79
CA ARG A 149 16.70 3.46 -14.77
C ARG A 149 18.04 3.95 -15.31
N ARG A 150 18.37 3.67 -16.59
CA ARG A 150 19.64 4.08 -17.21
C ARG A 150 19.65 5.54 -17.64
N GLU A 151 18.48 6.10 -17.92
CA GLU A 151 18.36 7.51 -18.31
C GLU A 151 18.34 8.47 -17.11
N MET A 152 18.09 7.97 -15.90
CA MET A 152 18.05 8.75 -14.65
C MET A 152 19.34 8.66 -13.83
N SER A 153 20.38 7.96 -14.30
CA SER A 153 21.69 7.79 -13.65
C SER A 153 22.78 8.55 -14.38
#